data_26c4e28e273dd1779d7ddcae2bf8f76c
#
_entry.id   26c4e28e273dd1779d7ddcae2bf8f76c
#
_cell.length_a   1.000
_cell.length_b   1.000
_cell.length_c   1.000
_cell.angle_alpha   90.00
_cell.angle_beta   90.00
_cell.angle_gamma   90.00
#
_symmetry.space_group_name_H-M   'P 1'
#
loop_
_entity.id
_entity.type
_entity.pdbx_description
1 polymer ?
#
loop_
_entity_poly.entity_id
_entity_poly.type
_entity_poly.pdbx_seq_one_letter_code
_entity_poly.pdbx_strand_id
1 'polypeptide(L)'
;MKILFYHSEDKLFHDVVHPNDSVFVKSTSLYLKTYIEIKKPQIAKKLEWAIPQQVKLSDDELVSLIQQEKPDMFCTTHYIWNYIAILAQLDRIRPRVDSSILFVTGGPSVDVNINPNYFLEHKFVDYAFYGPGEKAFAEFIERMVLNKPLVKEELTNMAWPDSNRGAIVAEYEYVPQSKISPYLHNAEMFKAMVDDMYEKKLQPIISYELTRGCPYACTFCDWNSGYGNKTTRRKDSLFMADANLGQYQEDVDLIEYMADKNLNENASFRLDYTVSKLRKDNNIKIFHTMAKANLCRHFVISVQDNNPTILENIDRPDVGWDVHTSHIRELRELYPHLPSAVQLIQGLPGQTVDSWRQTLSDMANEHVIPFVYVSELLSASPAARSNEYINKWKFEYSNSLRWDFHGQSEFSSPFTQSCVSFTQHDFIEMTMLSLIHATINFYKVYKVGKLMDYISFDADKIVDLFLVSDLYQILRDNLAENWLIHNKFYFTTELDRTPTAKPITACSMAVSDMTSKLNTNGQFLKWTLQHISASSSSKRNDYAKQIYRRMHHEH
;
A
#
# COMPACT_ATOMS: atom_id res chain seq x y z
N MET A 1 23.63 -10.65 -23.78
CA MET A 1 23.55 -10.31 -22.34
C MET A 1 22.18 -10.73 -21.82
N LYS A 2 22.15 -11.60 -20.81
CA LYS A 2 20.92 -12.13 -20.22
C LYS A 2 20.55 -11.34 -18.96
N ILE A 3 19.29 -10.92 -18.86
CA ILE A 3 18.76 -10.11 -17.77
C ILE A 3 17.65 -10.87 -17.05
N LEU A 4 17.77 -11.00 -15.73
CA LEU A 4 16.76 -11.59 -14.85
C LEU A 4 16.25 -10.54 -13.87
N PHE A 5 14.93 -10.35 -13.80
CA PHE A 5 14.27 -9.50 -12.79
C PHE A 5 13.67 -10.33 -11.65
N TYR A 6 13.85 -9.83 -10.45
CA TYR A 6 13.24 -10.34 -9.24
C TYR A 6 12.50 -9.21 -8.51
N HIS A 7 11.18 -9.35 -8.39
CA HIS A 7 10.31 -8.33 -7.83
C HIS A 7 10.00 -8.54 -6.34
N SER A 8 10.12 -9.79 -5.85
CA SER A 8 9.91 -10.15 -4.43
C SER A 8 8.58 -9.64 -3.86
N GLU A 9 7.49 -9.91 -4.57
CA GLU A 9 6.17 -9.57 -4.07
C GLU A 9 5.67 -10.65 -3.12
N ASP A 10 5.12 -10.20 -2.00
CA ASP A 10 4.44 -11.08 -1.06
C ASP A 10 3.08 -11.50 -1.60
N LYS A 11 2.62 -12.67 -1.18
CA LYS A 11 1.24 -13.08 -1.43
C LYS A 11 0.31 -12.24 -0.58
N LEU A 12 -0.68 -11.64 -1.20
CA LEU A 12 -1.77 -11.03 -0.48
C LEU A 12 -2.63 -12.13 0.15
N PHE A 13 -3.08 -11.89 1.38
CA PHE A 13 -3.90 -12.88 2.06
C PHE A 13 -5.23 -13.09 1.37
N HIS A 14 -5.72 -14.31 1.53
CA HIS A 14 -7.08 -14.68 1.26
C HIS A 14 -8.01 -13.93 2.23
N ASP A 15 -8.60 -12.85 1.77
CA ASP A 15 -9.58 -12.04 2.49
C ASP A 15 -10.88 -11.88 1.68
N VAL A 16 -11.77 -11.00 2.15
CA VAL A 16 -13.03 -10.72 1.43
C VAL A 16 -12.79 -9.99 0.12
N VAL A 17 -11.70 -9.23 0.03
CA VAL A 17 -11.32 -8.49 -1.19
C VAL A 17 -10.58 -9.41 -2.16
N HIS A 18 -9.67 -10.24 -1.63
CA HIS A 18 -8.83 -11.15 -2.39
C HIS A 18 -9.12 -12.61 -1.98
N PRO A 19 -10.15 -13.26 -2.57
CA PRO A 19 -10.62 -14.59 -2.15
C PRO A 19 -9.64 -15.73 -2.44
N ASN A 20 -8.56 -15.48 -3.17
CA ASN A 20 -7.48 -16.42 -3.46
C ASN A 20 -6.14 -15.79 -3.07
N ASP A 21 -5.11 -16.61 -2.91
CA ASP A 21 -3.74 -16.10 -2.79
C ASP A 21 -3.42 -15.23 -4.01
N SER A 22 -3.40 -13.92 -3.83
CA SER A 22 -3.21 -12.96 -4.90
C SER A 22 -1.81 -12.37 -4.84
N VAL A 23 -1.26 -12.00 -5.99
CA VAL A 23 0.06 -11.37 -6.09
C VAL A 23 0.03 -10.26 -7.13
N PHE A 24 0.62 -9.12 -6.82
CA PHE A 24 0.80 -8.07 -7.79
C PHE A 24 1.80 -8.44 -8.87
N VAL A 25 1.40 -8.32 -10.13
CA VAL A 25 2.29 -8.47 -11.28
C VAL A 25 3.01 -7.15 -11.52
N LYS A 26 4.29 -7.10 -11.16
CA LYS A 26 5.12 -5.92 -11.43
C LYS A 26 5.53 -5.88 -12.90
N SER A 27 5.22 -4.78 -13.52
CA SER A 27 5.45 -4.55 -14.94
C SER A 27 6.74 -3.78 -15.26
N THR A 28 7.57 -3.48 -14.25
CA THR A 28 8.81 -2.70 -14.43
C THR A 28 9.69 -3.28 -15.54
N SER A 29 9.93 -4.59 -15.54
CA SER A 29 10.71 -5.27 -16.59
C SER A 29 10.10 -5.09 -17.99
N LEU A 30 8.77 -5.11 -18.11
CA LEU A 30 8.07 -4.87 -19.39
C LEU A 30 8.25 -3.44 -19.87
N TYR A 31 8.17 -2.45 -18.96
CA TYR A 31 8.41 -1.03 -19.31
C TYR A 31 9.81 -0.80 -19.83
N LEU A 32 10.82 -1.32 -19.12
CA LEU A 32 12.22 -1.19 -19.49
C LEU A 32 12.53 -1.89 -20.81
N LYS A 33 12.04 -3.12 -20.98
CA LYS A 33 12.19 -3.89 -22.22
C LYS A 33 11.55 -3.16 -23.40
N THR A 34 10.30 -2.72 -23.26
CA THR A 34 9.58 -1.96 -24.29
C THR A 34 10.34 -0.71 -24.70
N TYR A 35 10.86 0.04 -23.73
CA TYR A 35 11.62 1.26 -24.03
C TYR A 35 12.89 0.96 -24.83
N ILE A 36 13.65 -0.07 -24.45
CA ILE A 36 14.87 -0.48 -25.17
C ILE A 36 14.53 -0.93 -26.60
N GLU A 37 13.50 -1.74 -26.78
CA GLU A 37 13.09 -2.24 -28.10
C GLU A 37 12.71 -1.12 -29.05
N ILE A 38 12.06 -0.08 -28.55
CA ILE A 38 11.63 1.07 -29.35
C ILE A 38 12.78 2.05 -29.60
N LYS A 39 13.55 2.38 -28.56
CA LYS A 39 14.57 3.43 -28.62
C LYS A 39 15.95 2.96 -29.03
N LYS A 40 16.26 1.69 -28.80
CA LYS A 40 17.56 1.07 -29.03
C LYS A 40 17.42 -0.32 -29.70
N PRO A 41 16.73 -0.47 -30.85
CA PRO A 41 16.38 -1.77 -31.42
C PRO A 41 17.61 -2.65 -31.77
N GLN A 42 18.76 -2.05 -32.08
CA GLN A 42 19.99 -2.82 -32.35
C GLN A 42 20.62 -3.38 -31.05
N ILE A 43 20.42 -2.70 -29.94
CA ILE A 43 20.83 -3.19 -28.61
C ILE A 43 19.87 -4.29 -28.15
N ALA A 44 18.56 -4.09 -28.31
CA ALA A 44 17.53 -5.07 -27.96
C ALA A 44 17.82 -6.47 -28.53
N LYS A 45 18.29 -6.55 -29.79
CA LYS A 45 18.67 -7.82 -30.44
C LYS A 45 19.82 -8.57 -29.76
N LYS A 46 20.60 -7.92 -28.91
CA LYS A 46 21.72 -8.52 -28.16
C LYS A 46 21.34 -8.90 -26.74
N LEU A 47 20.07 -8.72 -26.38
CA LEU A 47 19.55 -9.02 -25.03
C LEU A 47 18.69 -10.26 -25.04
N GLU A 48 18.85 -11.04 -24.00
CA GLU A 48 17.95 -12.12 -23.61
C GLU A 48 17.27 -11.74 -22.29
N TRP A 49 15.97 -11.93 -22.22
CA TRP A 49 15.19 -11.64 -21.03
C TRP A 49 14.64 -12.93 -20.46
N ALA A 50 15.07 -13.27 -19.25
CA ALA A 50 14.43 -14.32 -18.49
C ALA A 50 13.03 -13.88 -18.04
N ILE A 51 12.13 -14.83 -17.80
CA ILE A 51 10.81 -14.54 -17.24
C ILE A 51 11.02 -13.92 -15.84
N PRO A 52 10.50 -12.71 -15.58
CA PRO A 52 10.67 -12.05 -14.30
C PRO A 52 10.03 -12.83 -13.15
N GLN A 53 10.80 -13.12 -12.12
CA GLN A 53 10.28 -13.74 -10.90
C GLN A 53 9.49 -12.72 -10.09
N GLN A 54 8.19 -12.96 -9.92
CA GLN A 54 7.29 -12.03 -9.24
C GLN A 54 7.24 -12.28 -7.72
N VAL A 55 7.10 -13.54 -7.35
CA VAL A 55 6.85 -13.96 -5.98
C VAL A 55 8.15 -14.05 -5.21
N LYS A 56 8.11 -13.68 -3.94
CA LYS A 56 9.21 -13.83 -3.00
C LYS A 56 9.65 -15.30 -2.90
N LEU A 57 10.95 -15.50 -2.93
CA LEU A 57 11.64 -16.79 -2.80
C LEU A 57 12.46 -16.79 -1.51
N SER A 58 12.69 -17.98 -0.95
CA SER A 58 13.73 -18.18 0.05
C SER A 58 15.13 -17.94 -0.55
N ASP A 59 16.13 -17.74 0.29
CA ASP A 59 17.52 -17.55 -0.15
C ASP A 59 18.02 -18.73 -1.03
N ASP A 60 17.67 -19.98 -0.67
CA ASP A 60 18.08 -21.17 -1.41
C ASP A 60 17.39 -21.28 -2.77
N GLU A 61 16.10 -20.99 -2.83
CA GLU A 61 15.34 -20.96 -4.09
C GLU A 61 15.86 -19.86 -5.02
N LEU A 62 16.17 -18.68 -4.47
CA LEU A 62 16.68 -17.56 -5.26
C LEU A 62 18.08 -17.83 -5.80
N VAL A 63 18.98 -18.41 -4.98
CA VAL A 63 20.30 -18.85 -5.43
C VAL A 63 20.16 -19.91 -6.52
N SER A 64 19.28 -20.89 -6.35
CA SER A 64 19.02 -21.94 -7.34
C SER A 64 18.50 -21.35 -8.66
N LEU A 65 17.59 -20.40 -8.61
CA LEU A 65 17.08 -19.69 -9.79
C LEU A 65 18.20 -18.95 -10.53
N ILE A 66 19.04 -18.21 -9.82
CA ILE A 66 20.16 -17.45 -10.41
C ILE A 66 21.18 -18.44 -11.05
N GLN A 67 21.48 -19.55 -10.40
CA GLN A 67 22.38 -20.56 -10.92
C GLN A 67 21.83 -21.31 -12.15
N GLN A 68 20.51 -21.50 -12.20
CA GLN A 68 19.81 -22.09 -13.34
C GLN A 68 19.79 -21.14 -14.54
N GLU A 69 19.36 -19.89 -14.30
CA GLU A 69 19.20 -18.89 -15.34
C GLU A 69 20.53 -18.34 -15.86
N LYS A 70 21.56 -18.32 -15.02
CA LYS A 70 22.90 -17.76 -15.31
C LYS A 70 22.82 -16.39 -15.98
N PRO A 71 22.16 -15.40 -15.36
CA PRO A 71 22.04 -14.08 -15.93
C PRO A 71 23.40 -13.35 -15.88
N ASP A 72 23.67 -12.50 -16.87
CA ASP A 72 24.76 -11.53 -16.80
C ASP A 72 24.39 -10.38 -15.83
N MET A 73 23.10 -10.12 -15.68
CA MET A 73 22.57 -9.05 -14.85
C MET A 73 21.33 -9.52 -14.07
N PHE A 74 21.38 -9.37 -12.76
CA PHE A 74 20.29 -9.64 -11.82
C PHE A 74 19.73 -8.33 -11.30
N CYS A 75 18.47 -8.04 -11.62
CA CYS A 75 17.80 -6.78 -11.34
C CYS A 75 16.72 -6.95 -10.28
N THR A 76 16.64 -6.03 -9.32
CA THR A 76 15.58 -6.01 -8.30
C THR A 76 14.84 -4.68 -8.28
N THR A 77 13.56 -4.71 -7.89
CA THR A 77 12.72 -3.52 -7.79
C THR A 77 12.36 -3.25 -6.34
N HIS A 78 12.65 -2.04 -5.89
CA HIS A 78 12.54 -1.62 -4.50
C HIS A 78 11.36 -0.68 -4.31
N TYR A 79 10.39 -1.16 -3.55
CA TYR A 79 9.23 -0.41 -3.08
C TYR A 79 9.24 -0.36 -1.57
N ILE A 80 8.47 0.54 -0.96
CA ILE A 80 8.43 0.73 0.48
C ILE A 80 8.14 -0.56 1.27
N TRP A 81 7.37 -1.48 0.69
CA TRP A 81 6.99 -2.73 1.37
C TRP A 81 8.02 -3.87 1.22
N ASN A 82 9.01 -3.78 0.32
CA ASN A 82 9.93 -4.88 0.06
C ASN A 82 11.42 -4.50 0.09
N TYR A 83 11.79 -3.21 0.01
CA TYR A 83 13.16 -2.81 -0.28
C TYR A 83 14.17 -3.26 0.78
N ILE A 84 13.84 -3.16 2.08
CA ILE A 84 14.76 -3.56 3.15
C ILE A 84 14.93 -5.08 3.17
N ALA A 85 13.83 -5.83 2.99
CA ALA A 85 13.86 -7.27 2.93
C ALA A 85 14.69 -7.77 1.74
N ILE A 86 14.53 -7.14 0.57
CA ILE A 86 15.33 -7.46 -0.62
C ILE A 86 16.81 -7.13 -0.38
N LEU A 87 17.15 -5.96 0.14
CA LEU A 87 18.54 -5.59 0.40
C LEU A 87 19.21 -6.58 1.36
N ALA A 88 18.53 -6.95 2.45
CA ALA A 88 19.03 -7.97 3.37
C ALA A 88 19.17 -9.34 2.70
N GLN A 89 18.25 -9.72 1.82
CA GLN A 89 18.35 -10.97 1.05
C GLN A 89 19.52 -10.94 0.06
N LEU A 90 19.70 -9.85 -0.67
CA LEU A 90 20.81 -9.68 -1.61
C LEU A 90 22.17 -9.81 -0.91
N ASP A 91 22.34 -9.24 0.28
CA ASP A 91 23.56 -9.35 1.07
C ASP A 91 23.88 -10.82 1.40
N ARG A 92 22.88 -11.60 1.82
CA ARG A 92 23.06 -13.02 2.15
C ARG A 92 23.32 -13.91 0.95
N ILE A 93 22.72 -13.62 -0.21
CA ILE A 93 22.88 -14.47 -1.41
C ILE A 93 24.08 -14.09 -2.26
N ARG A 94 24.56 -12.84 -2.20
CA ARG A 94 25.69 -12.37 -3.04
C ARG A 94 26.93 -13.28 -2.96
N PRO A 95 27.39 -13.75 -1.79
CA PRO A 95 28.54 -14.66 -1.68
C PRO A 95 28.29 -16.07 -2.24
N ARG A 96 27.04 -16.42 -2.55
CA ARG A 96 26.61 -17.76 -2.95
C ARG A 96 26.40 -17.89 -4.46
N VAL A 97 26.55 -16.81 -5.20
CA VAL A 97 26.38 -16.75 -6.66
C VAL A 97 27.66 -16.26 -7.34
N ASP A 98 27.74 -16.42 -8.65
CA ASP A 98 28.91 -15.99 -9.41
C ASP A 98 29.15 -14.48 -9.27
N SER A 99 30.38 -14.10 -8.95
CA SER A 99 30.78 -12.71 -8.74
C SER A 99 30.75 -11.86 -10.02
N SER A 100 30.72 -12.49 -11.19
CA SER A 100 30.61 -11.80 -12.49
C SER A 100 29.19 -11.28 -12.77
N ILE A 101 28.17 -11.79 -12.07
CA ILE A 101 26.79 -11.34 -12.22
C ILE A 101 26.65 -9.93 -11.63
N LEU A 102 26.15 -8.98 -12.42
CA LEU A 102 25.91 -7.62 -11.97
C LEU A 102 24.60 -7.55 -11.17
N PHE A 103 24.67 -7.04 -9.94
CA PHE A 103 23.50 -6.80 -9.10
C PHE A 103 23.05 -5.35 -9.24
N VAL A 104 21.84 -5.20 -9.76
CA VAL A 104 21.25 -3.89 -10.12
C VAL A 104 19.97 -3.67 -9.33
N THR A 105 19.86 -2.51 -8.69
CA THR A 105 18.68 -2.13 -7.92
C THR A 105 17.99 -0.93 -8.55
N GLY A 106 16.67 -0.86 -8.44
CA GLY A 106 15.90 0.28 -8.94
C GLY A 106 14.53 0.38 -8.27
N GLY A 107 13.88 1.50 -8.42
CA GLY A 107 12.54 1.73 -7.89
C GLY A 107 12.45 2.92 -6.93
N PRO A 108 11.24 3.29 -6.49
CA PRO A 108 11.00 4.52 -5.74
C PRO A 108 11.67 4.56 -4.36
N SER A 109 12.00 3.41 -3.78
CA SER A 109 12.67 3.33 -2.47
C SER A 109 14.20 3.25 -2.55
N VAL A 110 14.79 3.41 -3.73
CA VAL A 110 16.25 3.56 -3.87
C VAL A 110 16.64 5.00 -3.59
N ASP A 111 17.32 5.23 -2.48
CA ASP A 111 17.66 6.56 -1.96
C ASP A 111 19.09 7.02 -2.28
N VAL A 112 19.75 6.37 -3.24
CA VAL A 112 21.15 6.64 -3.63
C VAL A 112 21.44 8.10 -3.99
N ASN A 113 20.44 8.84 -4.41
CA ASN A 113 20.56 10.27 -4.75
C ASN A 113 20.62 11.19 -3.51
N ILE A 114 20.26 10.69 -2.33
CA ILE A 114 20.27 11.42 -1.07
C ILE A 114 21.15 10.75 0.00
N ASN A 115 21.51 9.48 -0.19
CA ASN A 115 22.40 8.72 0.69
C ASN A 115 23.79 8.57 0.04
N PRO A 116 24.78 9.39 0.39
CA PRO A 116 26.13 9.29 -0.17
C PRO A 116 26.86 8.00 0.20
N ASN A 117 26.40 7.30 1.24
CA ASN A 117 26.99 6.05 1.73
C ASN A 117 26.30 4.80 1.16
N TYR A 118 25.35 4.96 0.23
CA TYR A 118 24.53 3.86 -0.29
C TYR A 118 25.35 2.62 -0.66
N PHE A 119 26.41 2.76 -1.43
CA PHE A 119 27.25 1.62 -1.84
C PHE A 119 28.23 1.14 -0.75
N LEU A 120 28.48 1.92 0.29
CA LEU A 120 29.22 1.48 1.49
C LEU A 120 28.34 0.59 2.37
N GLU A 121 27.08 0.93 2.49
CA GLU A 121 26.08 0.17 3.26
C GLU A 121 25.63 -1.09 2.48
N HIS A 122 25.55 -1.00 1.15
CA HIS A 122 25.10 -2.07 0.26
C HIS A 122 26.21 -2.53 -0.68
N LYS A 123 27.28 -3.14 -0.14
CA LYS A 123 28.47 -3.55 -0.89
C LYS A 123 28.20 -4.57 -1.99
N PHE A 124 27.09 -5.26 -1.90
CA PHE A 124 26.63 -6.24 -2.88
C PHE A 124 25.94 -5.61 -4.11
N VAL A 125 25.61 -4.33 -4.09
CA VAL A 125 25.00 -3.60 -5.21
C VAL A 125 26.10 -3.04 -6.11
N ASP A 126 25.98 -3.29 -7.43
CA ASP A 126 26.91 -2.77 -8.44
C ASP A 126 26.38 -1.49 -9.07
N TYR A 127 25.07 -1.41 -9.34
CA TYR A 127 24.40 -0.23 -9.93
C TYR A 127 23.04 0.02 -9.28
N ALA A 128 22.67 1.29 -9.18
CA ALA A 128 21.40 1.70 -8.60
C ALA A 128 20.69 2.72 -9.51
N PHE A 129 19.38 2.57 -9.67
CA PHE A 129 18.52 3.47 -10.44
C PHE A 129 17.49 4.12 -9.53
N TYR A 130 17.28 5.42 -9.70
CA TYR A 130 16.31 6.22 -8.95
C TYR A 130 15.46 7.06 -9.89
N GLY A 131 14.22 7.38 -9.50
CA GLY A 131 13.29 8.06 -10.40
C GLY A 131 12.86 7.20 -11.62
N PRO A 132 12.43 7.83 -12.74
CA PRO A 132 12.04 7.12 -13.95
C PRO A 132 13.22 6.39 -14.58
N GLY A 133 13.14 5.07 -14.67
CA GLY A 133 14.26 4.22 -15.06
C GLY A 133 14.39 3.93 -16.56
N GLU A 134 13.37 4.17 -17.38
CA GLU A 134 13.31 3.65 -18.75
C GLU A 134 14.47 4.14 -19.63
N LYS A 135 14.72 5.46 -19.63
CA LYS A 135 15.82 6.07 -20.40
C LYS A 135 17.16 5.66 -19.82
N ALA A 136 17.32 5.85 -18.51
CA ALA A 136 18.56 5.58 -17.80
C ALA A 136 19.03 4.13 -17.98
N PHE A 137 18.11 3.18 -17.80
CA PHE A 137 18.40 1.76 -17.97
C PHE A 137 18.77 1.42 -19.42
N ALA A 138 18.08 2.03 -20.41
CA ALA A 138 18.40 1.80 -21.82
C ALA A 138 19.79 2.34 -22.20
N GLU A 139 20.20 3.51 -21.69
CA GLU A 139 21.53 4.10 -21.90
C GLU A 139 22.62 3.29 -21.19
N PHE A 140 22.36 2.85 -19.98
CA PHE A 140 23.25 1.95 -19.23
C PHE A 140 23.47 0.62 -19.98
N ILE A 141 22.40 -0.05 -20.38
CA ILE A 141 22.48 -1.32 -21.15
C ILE A 141 23.25 -1.13 -22.46
N GLU A 142 23.04 -0.02 -23.19
CA GLU A 142 23.79 0.26 -24.41
C GLU A 142 25.30 0.34 -24.12
N ARG A 143 25.70 1.01 -23.04
CA ARG A 143 27.11 1.12 -22.66
C ARG A 143 27.70 -0.24 -22.27
N MET A 144 26.97 -1.03 -21.48
CA MET A 144 27.39 -2.37 -21.10
C MET A 144 27.58 -3.28 -22.32
N VAL A 145 26.61 -3.31 -23.24
CA VAL A 145 26.66 -4.13 -24.46
C VAL A 145 27.78 -3.69 -25.43
N LEU A 146 28.12 -2.41 -25.44
CA LEU A 146 29.14 -1.83 -26.33
C LEU A 146 30.50 -1.63 -25.65
N ASN A 147 30.65 -2.07 -24.40
CA ASN A 147 31.85 -1.87 -23.56
C ASN A 147 32.29 -0.38 -23.50
N LYS A 148 31.33 0.53 -23.40
CA LYS A 148 31.59 1.97 -23.25
C LYS A 148 31.69 2.35 -21.77
N PRO A 149 32.56 3.32 -21.41
CA PRO A 149 32.65 3.76 -20.02
C PRO A 149 31.36 4.47 -19.57
N LEU A 150 31.06 4.39 -18.27
CA LEU A 150 30.02 5.21 -17.66
C LEU A 150 30.56 6.63 -17.44
N VAL A 151 29.89 7.62 -17.98
CA VAL A 151 30.24 9.04 -17.88
C VAL A 151 29.07 9.75 -17.21
N LYS A 152 29.34 10.39 -16.06
CA LYS A 152 28.29 10.98 -15.20
C LYS A 152 27.44 12.01 -15.93
N GLU A 153 28.07 12.84 -16.74
CA GLU A 153 27.44 13.94 -17.48
C GLU A 153 26.60 13.45 -18.67
N GLU A 154 26.75 12.20 -19.06
CA GLU A 154 26.05 11.59 -20.20
C GLU A 154 24.96 10.60 -19.76
N LEU A 155 24.75 10.44 -18.47
CA LEU A 155 23.77 9.54 -17.88
C LEU A 155 22.82 10.29 -16.95
N THR A 156 21.65 9.71 -16.72
CA THR A 156 20.64 10.29 -15.83
C THR A 156 20.03 9.20 -14.94
N ASN A 157 19.45 9.58 -13.81
CA ASN A 157 18.65 8.73 -12.92
C ASN A 157 19.32 7.42 -12.48
N MET A 158 20.64 7.40 -12.41
CA MET A 158 21.40 6.24 -11.95
C MET A 158 22.62 6.63 -11.14
N ALA A 159 23.16 5.68 -10.42
CA ALA A 159 24.39 5.80 -9.67
C ALA A 159 25.21 4.50 -9.69
N TRP A 160 26.52 4.64 -9.46
CA TRP A 160 27.47 3.54 -9.32
C TRP A 160 28.59 3.90 -8.34
N PRO A 161 29.28 2.92 -7.75
CA PRO A 161 30.33 3.20 -6.79
C PRO A 161 31.63 3.71 -7.49
N ASP A 162 32.32 4.65 -6.86
CA ASP A 162 33.72 4.95 -7.16
C ASP A 162 34.67 3.87 -6.59
N SER A 163 35.99 4.09 -6.72
CA SER A 163 37.02 3.19 -6.20
C SER A 163 36.97 2.98 -4.66
N ASN A 164 36.39 3.91 -3.93
CA ASN A 164 36.24 3.88 -2.47
C ASN A 164 34.82 3.52 -2.04
N ARG A 165 33.97 3.10 -2.98
CA ARG A 165 32.54 2.81 -2.78
C ARG A 165 31.70 4.05 -2.44
N GLY A 166 32.22 5.26 -2.68
CA GLY A 166 31.39 6.47 -2.68
C GLY A 166 30.44 6.49 -3.87
N ALA A 167 29.27 7.10 -3.73
CA ALA A 167 28.28 7.14 -4.81
C ALA A 167 28.64 8.20 -5.86
N ILE A 168 28.84 7.79 -7.11
CA ILE A 168 28.80 8.67 -8.29
C ILE A 168 27.35 8.71 -8.74
N VAL A 169 26.69 9.86 -8.57
CA VAL A 169 25.26 10.03 -8.85
C VAL A 169 25.10 10.91 -10.09
N ALA A 170 24.47 10.39 -11.14
CA ALA A 170 24.08 11.15 -12.32
C ALA A 170 22.89 12.09 -12.01
N GLU A 171 22.66 13.10 -12.85
CA GLU A 171 21.57 14.05 -12.62
C GLU A 171 20.19 13.41 -12.77
N TYR A 172 19.22 13.96 -12.03
CA TYR A 172 17.82 13.59 -12.18
C TYR A 172 17.24 14.16 -13.47
N GLU A 173 16.57 13.31 -14.25
CA GLU A 173 15.80 13.71 -15.42
C GLU A 173 14.37 13.18 -15.34
N TYR A 174 13.41 14.06 -15.56
CA TYR A 174 12.02 13.65 -15.72
C TYR A 174 11.82 12.97 -17.08
N VAL A 175 11.42 11.70 -17.07
CA VAL A 175 11.12 10.93 -18.29
C VAL A 175 9.61 10.75 -18.39
N PRO A 176 8.98 11.31 -19.43
CA PRO A 176 7.55 11.12 -19.67
C PRO A 176 7.23 9.64 -19.88
N GLN A 177 6.07 9.22 -19.41
CA GLN A 177 5.59 7.87 -19.65
C GLN A 177 5.45 7.58 -21.15
N SER A 178 5.86 6.39 -21.58
CA SER A 178 5.68 5.93 -22.96
C SER A 178 4.21 5.86 -23.32
N LYS A 179 3.86 6.26 -24.54
CA LYS A 179 2.51 6.10 -25.09
C LYS A 179 2.20 4.66 -25.52
N ILE A 180 3.20 3.79 -25.58
CA ILE A 180 3.06 2.39 -26.00
C ILE A 180 2.82 1.53 -24.78
N SER A 181 1.77 0.73 -24.82
CA SER A 181 1.45 -0.23 -23.77
C SER A 181 2.52 -1.33 -23.70
N PRO A 182 3.24 -1.50 -22.58
CA PRO A 182 4.23 -2.54 -22.44
C PRO A 182 3.61 -3.94 -22.45
N TYR A 183 2.36 -4.06 -22.03
CA TYR A 183 1.62 -5.31 -22.01
C TYR A 183 1.27 -5.80 -23.41
N LEU A 184 0.85 -4.89 -24.29
CA LEU A 184 0.54 -5.23 -25.69
C LEU A 184 1.82 -5.40 -26.51
N HIS A 185 2.83 -4.56 -26.29
CA HIS A 185 4.10 -4.62 -27.03
C HIS A 185 4.89 -5.90 -26.68
N ASN A 186 4.86 -6.33 -25.42
CA ASN A 186 5.52 -7.52 -24.92
C ASN A 186 4.49 -8.57 -24.43
N ALA A 187 3.44 -8.82 -25.20
CA ALA A 187 2.33 -9.66 -24.81
C ALA A 187 2.74 -11.11 -24.47
N GLU A 188 3.72 -11.68 -25.18
CA GLU A 188 4.23 -13.02 -24.90
C GLU A 188 4.91 -13.12 -23.54
N MET A 189 5.79 -12.16 -23.22
CA MET A 189 6.45 -12.11 -21.91
C MET A 189 5.44 -11.86 -20.79
N PHE A 190 4.50 -10.94 -21.01
CA PHE A 190 3.44 -10.67 -20.06
C PHE A 190 2.58 -11.91 -19.80
N LYS A 191 2.19 -12.62 -20.88
CA LYS A 191 1.45 -13.89 -20.75
C LYS A 191 2.25 -14.92 -19.96
N ALA A 192 3.54 -15.08 -20.23
CA ALA A 192 4.39 -16.03 -19.51
C ALA A 192 4.49 -15.68 -18.00
N MET A 193 4.55 -14.39 -17.63
CA MET A 193 4.52 -13.95 -16.23
C MET A 193 3.20 -14.31 -15.54
N VAL A 194 2.09 -14.18 -16.23
CA VAL A 194 0.74 -14.51 -15.71
C VAL A 194 0.55 -16.03 -15.63
N ASP A 195 0.97 -16.77 -16.65
CA ASP A 195 0.90 -18.23 -16.67
C ASP A 195 1.72 -18.85 -15.52
N ASP A 196 2.95 -18.35 -15.25
CA ASP A 196 3.77 -18.78 -14.11
C ASP A 196 3.04 -18.61 -12.76
N MET A 197 2.27 -17.54 -12.61
CA MET A 197 1.46 -17.36 -11.41
C MET A 197 0.31 -18.36 -11.31
N TYR A 198 -0.40 -18.63 -12.40
CA TYR A 198 -1.47 -19.63 -12.40
C TYR A 198 -0.94 -21.04 -12.13
N GLU A 199 0.24 -21.40 -12.65
CA GLU A 199 0.90 -22.66 -12.34
C GLU A 199 1.21 -22.78 -10.83
N LYS A 200 1.58 -21.67 -10.20
CA LYS A 200 1.78 -21.56 -8.74
C LYS A 200 0.47 -21.45 -7.94
N LYS A 201 -0.69 -21.59 -8.60
CA LYS A 201 -2.04 -21.44 -8.00
C LYS A 201 -2.28 -20.07 -7.36
N LEU A 202 -1.67 -19.02 -7.91
CA LEU A 202 -1.82 -17.64 -7.47
C LEU A 202 -2.76 -16.90 -8.41
N GLN A 203 -3.47 -15.90 -7.88
CA GLN A 203 -4.26 -14.98 -8.69
C GLN A 203 -3.44 -13.73 -9.00
N PRO A 204 -3.13 -13.45 -10.27
CA PRO A 204 -2.40 -12.25 -10.64
C PRO A 204 -3.29 -11.00 -10.50
N ILE A 205 -2.77 -9.98 -9.83
CA ILE A 205 -3.32 -8.62 -9.82
C ILE A 205 -2.42 -7.76 -10.70
N ILE A 206 -2.96 -7.27 -11.81
CA ILE A 206 -2.18 -6.53 -12.79
C ILE A 206 -2.17 -5.05 -12.41
N SER A 207 -0.99 -4.52 -12.17
CA SER A 207 -0.78 -3.10 -11.91
C SER A 207 -0.57 -2.35 -13.21
N TYR A 208 -1.33 -1.30 -13.45
CA TYR A 208 -1.23 -0.48 -14.64
C TYR A 208 -1.10 1.01 -14.27
N GLU A 209 -0.10 1.67 -14.81
CA GLU A 209 0.14 3.09 -14.59
C GLU A 209 -0.45 3.90 -15.76
N LEU A 210 -1.59 4.56 -15.55
CA LEU A 210 -2.18 5.51 -16.50
C LEU A 210 -1.52 6.87 -16.40
N THR A 211 -1.32 7.37 -15.18
CA THR A 211 -0.77 8.67 -14.90
C THR A 211 0.49 8.52 -14.07
N ARG A 212 1.59 9.05 -14.54
CA ARG A 212 2.84 9.13 -13.79
C ARG A 212 2.97 10.49 -13.13
N GLY A 213 3.31 10.48 -11.82
CA GLY A 213 3.43 11.68 -11.00
C GLY A 213 2.08 12.11 -10.39
N CYS A 214 2.15 13.07 -9.48
CA CYS A 214 0.99 13.63 -8.79
C CYS A 214 1.08 15.16 -8.79
N PRO A 215 -0.01 15.90 -9.07
CA PRO A 215 0.00 17.36 -9.06
C PRO A 215 0.06 17.94 -7.65
N TYR A 216 -0.04 17.13 -6.62
CA TYR A 216 -0.05 17.54 -5.21
C TYR A 216 1.32 17.33 -4.56
N ALA A 217 1.60 18.10 -3.51
CA ALA A 217 2.87 18.11 -2.80
C ALA A 217 2.71 17.73 -1.31
N CYS A 218 1.85 16.76 -1.01
CA CYS A 218 1.61 16.30 0.36
C CYS A 218 2.95 15.89 1.00
N THR A 219 3.22 16.38 2.21
CA THR A 219 4.54 16.26 2.86
C THR A 219 4.93 14.83 3.18
N PHE A 220 3.96 13.97 3.45
CA PHE A 220 4.17 12.55 3.78
C PHE A 220 4.29 11.63 2.55
N CYS A 221 4.02 12.12 1.33
CA CYS A 221 3.85 11.30 0.14
C CYS A 221 5.06 11.42 -0.80
N ASP A 222 5.46 10.32 -1.41
CA ASP A 222 6.55 10.27 -2.39
C ASP A 222 6.10 10.19 -3.86
N TRP A 223 4.79 10.17 -4.14
CA TRP A 223 4.24 10.04 -5.49
C TRP A 223 4.63 11.15 -6.46
N ASN A 224 4.96 12.33 -5.96
CA ASN A 224 5.48 13.40 -6.82
C ASN A 224 7.00 13.60 -6.70
N SER A 225 7.67 12.74 -5.95
CA SER A 225 9.10 12.85 -5.70
C SER A 225 9.91 12.79 -6.99
N GLY A 226 10.66 13.85 -7.24
CA GLY A 226 11.42 14.02 -8.46
C GLY A 226 10.59 14.44 -9.69
N TYR A 227 9.27 14.48 -9.63
CA TYR A 227 8.43 14.91 -10.76
C TYR A 227 8.12 16.41 -10.76
N GLY A 228 8.37 17.12 -9.63
CA GLY A 228 8.17 18.57 -9.53
C GLY A 228 6.74 19.00 -9.87
N ASN A 229 5.73 18.28 -9.35
CA ASN A 229 4.30 18.45 -9.65
C ASN A 229 3.94 18.25 -11.14
N LYS A 230 4.82 17.64 -11.92
CA LYS A 230 4.53 17.28 -13.32
C LYS A 230 3.76 15.96 -13.35
N THR A 231 2.82 15.89 -14.27
CA THR A 231 2.08 14.65 -14.55
C THR A 231 2.17 14.33 -16.03
N THR A 232 2.29 13.06 -16.37
CA THR A 232 2.12 12.57 -17.74
C THR A 232 1.14 11.43 -17.78
N ARG A 233 0.37 11.34 -18.85
CA ARG A 233 -0.69 10.39 -19.02
C ARG A 233 -0.56 9.60 -20.31
N ARG A 234 -0.95 8.32 -20.26
CA ARG A 234 -1.20 7.49 -21.43
C ARG A 234 -2.59 7.76 -21.98
N LYS A 235 -2.73 7.60 -23.29
CA LYS A 235 -4.01 7.66 -23.96
C LYS A 235 -4.65 6.27 -24.18
N ASP A 236 -3.89 5.20 -23.93
CA ASP A 236 -4.33 3.82 -24.17
C ASP A 236 -4.46 3.08 -22.85
N SER A 237 -5.57 2.40 -22.66
CA SER A 237 -6.10 1.94 -21.40
C SER A 237 -5.76 0.50 -21.02
N LEU A 238 -5.66 0.19 -19.78
CA LEU A 238 -6.26 -0.84 -18.93
C LEU A 238 -5.46 -1.07 -17.64
N PHE A 239 -6.12 -0.92 -16.53
CA PHE A 239 -5.83 -1.23 -15.14
C PHE A 239 -5.00 -0.22 -14.32
N MET A 240 -5.39 -0.01 -13.03
CA MET A 240 -5.20 1.26 -12.36
C MET A 240 -4.33 1.18 -11.11
N ALA A 241 -3.02 1.45 -11.28
CA ALA A 241 -2.18 1.95 -10.19
C ALA A 241 -2.03 3.47 -10.38
N ASP A 242 -3.11 4.19 -10.15
CA ASP A 242 -3.16 5.63 -10.41
C ASP A 242 -3.50 6.37 -9.12
N ALA A 243 -2.61 7.26 -8.68
CA ALA A 243 -2.84 8.07 -7.50
C ALA A 243 -4.04 9.02 -7.62
N ASN A 244 -4.51 9.29 -8.82
CA ASN A 244 -5.51 10.33 -9.10
C ASN A 244 -6.47 9.99 -10.23
N LEU A 245 -6.92 8.75 -10.34
CA LEU A 245 -7.96 8.38 -11.32
C LEU A 245 -9.22 9.23 -11.12
N GLY A 246 -9.81 9.68 -12.20
CA GLY A 246 -10.96 10.58 -12.20
C GLY A 246 -10.57 12.06 -12.37
N GLN A 247 -9.30 12.36 -12.58
CA GLN A 247 -8.85 13.72 -12.88
C GLN A 247 -9.21 14.16 -14.31
N TYR A 248 -9.37 13.18 -15.21
CA TYR A 248 -9.55 13.41 -16.63
C TYR A 248 -10.82 12.74 -17.14
N GLN A 249 -11.41 13.26 -18.24
CA GLN A 249 -12.60 12.65 -18.85
C GLN A 249 -12.29 11.24 -19.35
N GLU A 250 -11.11 11.00 -19.86
CA GLU A 250 -10.68 9.68 -20.35
C GLU A 250 -10.67 8.60 -19.26
N ASP A 251 -10.59 8.98 -17.98
CA ASP A 251 -10.76 8.03 -16.88
C ASP A 251 -12.20 7.51 -16.83
N VAL A 252 -13.14 8.42 -17.01
CA VAL A 252 -14.57 8.08 -17.07
C VAL A 252 -14.85 7.18 -18.25
N ASP A 253 -14.33 7.55 -19.42
CA ASP A 253 -14.54 6.80 -20.68
C ASP A 253 -14.00 5.36 -20.57
N LEU A 254 -12.85 5.20 -19.89
CA LEU A 254 -12.29 3.88 -19.62
C LEU A 254 -13.20 3.03 -18.73
N ILE A 255 -13.67 3.63 -17.62
CA ILE A 255 -14.54 2.91 -16.68
C ILE A 255 -15.88 2.57 -17.34
N GLU A 256 -16.42 3.46 -18.16
CA GLU A 256 -17.64 3.19 -18.96
C GLU A 256 -17.41 2.04 -19.96
N TYR A 257 -16.25 1.99 -20.63
CA TYR A 257 -15.88 0.87 -21.49
C TYR A 257 -15.81 -0.47 -20.73
N MET A 258 -15.16 -0.49 -19.56
CA MET A 258 -15.07 -1.70 -18.74
C MET A 258 -16.45 -2.13 -18.20
N ALA A 259 -17.27 -1.15 -17.84
CA ALA A 259 -18.64 -1.39 -17.41
C ALA A 259 -19.47 -2.03 -18.51
N ASP A 260 -19.37 -1.52 -19.75
CA ASP A 260 -20.04 -2.10 -20.92
C ASP A 260 -19.64 -3.56 -21.14
N LYS A 261 -18.34 -3.88 -21.06
CA LYS A 261 -17.83 -5.25 -21.17
C LYS A 261 -18.40 -6.18 -20.09
N ASN A 262 -18.47 -5.72 -18.85
CA ASN A 262 -19.07 -6.52 -17.76
C ASN A 262 -20.57 -6.74 -17.96
N LEU A 263 -21.31 -5.73 -18.38
CA LEU A 263 -22.77 -5.77 -18.51
C LEU A 263 -23.23 -6.51 -19.77
N ASN A 264 -22.54 -6.31 -20.89
CA ASN A 264 -23.02 -6.75 -22.20
C ASN A 264 -22.24 -7.94 -22.78
N GLU A 265 -21.00 -8.18 -22.33
CA GLU A 265 -20.14 -9.25 -22.88
C GLU A 265 -19.77 -10.32 -21.83
N ASN A 266 -20.41 -10.31 -20.64
CA ASN A 266 -20.11 -11.23 -19.53
C ASN A 266 -18.64 -11.26 -19.10
N ALA A 267 -17.91 -10.17 -19.28
CA ALA A 267 -16.59 -10.01 -18.69
C ALA A 267 -16.70 -9.97 -17.16
N SER A 268 -15.64 -10.33 -16.46
CA SER A 268 -15.61 -10.39 -15.00
C SER A 268 -14.57 -9.44 -14.43
N PHE A 269 -14.44 -8.25 -14.99
CA PHE A 269 -13.52 -7.26 -14.48
C PHE A 269 -13.88 -6.87 -13.04
N ARG A 270 -12.86 -6.72 -12.22
CA ARG A 270 -12.94 -6.13 -10.88
C ARG A 270 -11.84 -5.10 -10.75
N LEU A 271 -12.18 -3.99 -10.13
CA LEU A 271 -11.26 -2.88 -9.91
C LEU A 271 -11.15 -2.60 -8.42
N ASP A 272 -9.93 -2.60 -7.93
CA ASP A 272 -9.62 -1.99 -6.64
C ASP A 272 -9.22 -0.54 -6.93
N TYR A 273 -10.01 0.37 -6.42
CA TYR A 273 -9.88 1.78 -6.72
C TYR A 273 -10.01 2.63 -5.47
N THR A 274 -9.02 3.49 -5.27
CA THR A 274 -9.03 4.49 -4.21
C THR A 274 -9.05 5.89 -4.80
N VAL A 275 -10.02 6.69 -4.40
CA VAL A 275 -10.05 8.11 -4.75
C VAL A 275 -9.17 8.88 -3.78
N SER A 276 -8.13 9.52 -4.29
CA SER A 276 -7.24 10.32 -3.45
C SER A 276 -7.88 11.64 -3.00
N LYS A 277 -8.73 12.24 -3.84
CA LYS A 277 -9.45 13.50 -3.53
C LYS A 277 -10.74 13.56 -4.33
N LEU A 278 -11.89 13.68 -3.66
CA LEU A 278 -13.20 13.90 -4.30
C LEU A 278 -13.35 15.37 -4.72
N ARG A 279 -12.65 15.79 -5.76
CA ARG A 279 -12.70 17.20 -6.21
C ARG A 279 -13.51 17.42 -7.48
N LYS A 280 -13.90 16.34 -8.16
CA LYS A 280 -14.53 16.43 -9.49
C LYS A 280 -15.71 15.49 -9.59
N ASP A 281 -16.71 15.91 -10.33
CA ASP A 281 -17.89 15.11 -10.68
C ASP A 281 -17.52 13.76 -11.31
N ASN A 282 -16.38 13.70 -12.00
CA ASN A 282 -15.84 12.48 -12.60
C ASN A 282 -15.63 11.35 -11.59
N ASN A 283 -15.14 11.65 -10.37
CA ASN A 283 -14.92 10.63 -9.35
C ASN A 283 -16.25 9.98 -8.92
N ILE A 284 -17.27 10.80 -8.75
CA ILE A 284 -18.61 10.33 -8.38
C ILE A 284 -19.23 9.53 -9.54
N LYS A 285 -19.10 10.03 -10.76
CA LYS A 285 -19.56 9.31 -11.96
C LYS A 285 -18.87 7.94 -12.10
N ILE A 286 -17.57 7.88 -11.84
CA ILE A 286 -16.80 6.63 -11.81
C ILE A 286 -17.36 5.66 -10.78
N PHE A 287 -17.58 6.10 -9.54
CA PHE A 287 -18.16 5.24 -8.50
C PHE A 287 -19.53 4.69 -8.89
N HIS A 288 -20.42 5.53 -9.42
CA HIS A 288 -21.72 5.09 -9.90
C HIS A 288 -21.63 4.06 -11.03
N THR A 289 -20.74 4.30 -11.99
CA THR A 289 -20.53 3.39 -13.12
C THR A 289 -19.97 2.05 -12.64
N MET A 290 -18.97 2.08 -11.76
CA MET A 290 -18.38 0.87 -11.18
C MET A 290 -19.38 0.06 -10.38
N ALA A 291 -20.21 0.72 -9.56
CA ALA A 291 -21.22 0.05 -8.75
C ALA A 291 -22.29 -0.63 -9.62
N LYS A 292 -22.83 0.08 -10.61
CA LYS A 292 -23.84 -0.44 -11.54
C LYS A 292 -23.36 -1.66 -12.33
N ALA A 293 -22.09 -1.65 -12.73
CA ALA A 293 -21.50 -2.72 -13.53
C ALA A 293 -20.80 -3.80 -12.68
N ASN A 294 -20.96 -3.76 -11.35
CA ASN A 294 -20.32 -4.69 -10.44
C ASN A 294 -18.78 -4.76 -10.63
N LEU A 295 -18.17 -3.61 -10.94
CA LEU A 295 -16.73 -3.47 -11.14
C LEU A 295 -15.96 -3.32 -9.83
N CYS A 296 -16.59 -2.89 -8.72
CA CYS A 296 -15.96 -2.73 -7.42
C CYS A 296 -16.69 -3.54 -6.34
N ARG A 297 -16.00 -3.73 -5.22
CA ARG A 297 -16.53 -4.41 -4.03
C ARG A 297 -16.80 -3.44 -2.88
N HIS A 298 -16.22 -2.27 -2.93
CA HIS A 298 -16.30 -1.22 -1.93
C HIS A 298 -15.92 0.12 -2.54
N PHE A 299 -16.25 1.20 -1.84
CA PHE A 299 -15.79 2.55 -2.18
C PHE A 299 -14.70 2.96 -1.21
N VAL A 300 -13.54 3.38 -1.69
CA VAL A 300 -12.43 3.84 -0.85
C VAL A 300 -12.05 5.27 -1.18
N ILE A 301 -11.94 6.10 -0.16
CA ILE A 301 -11.57 7.51 -0.27
C ILE A 301 -10.38 7.77 0.65
N SER A 302 -9.31 8.40 0.14
CA SER A 302 -8.14 8.78 0.94
C SER A 302 -8.33 10.17 1.53
N VAL A 303 -8.88 10.26 2.71
CA VAL A 303 -9.07 11.53 3.44
C VAL A 303 -7.83 11.91 4.25
N GLN A 304 -7.12 10.93 4.79
CA GLN A 304 -5.95 11.00 5.65
C GLN A 304 -6.26 11.50 7.08
N ASP A 305 -7.00 12.58 7.21
CA ASP A 305 -7.59 13.14 8.43
C ASP A 305 -8.77 14.01 8.01
N ASN A 306 -9.76 14.22 8.89
CA ASN A 306 -10.89 15.11 8.59
C ASN A 306 -10.75 16.50 9.25
N ASN A 307 -9.68 16.73 10.00
CA ASN A 307 -9.39 18.02 10.61
C ASN A 307 -8.63 18.92 9.63
N PRO A 308 -9.20 20.11 9.26
CA PRO A 308 -8.58 21.00 8.28
C PRO A 308 -7.18 21.49 8.68
N THR A 309 -6.94 21.74 9.97
CA THR A 309 -5.64 22.20 10.47
C THR A 309 -4.56 21.12 10.30
N ILE A 310 -4.92 19.84 10.52
CA ILE A 310 -4.00 18.73 10.33
C ILE A 310 -3.69 18.57 8.83
N LEU A 311 -4.69 18.67 7.96
CA LEU A 311 -4.52 18.64 6.52
C LEU A 311 -3.64 19.78 6.00
N GLU A 312 -3.78 21.00 6.58
CA GLU A 312 -2.91 22.13 6.28
C GLU A 312 -1.46 21.87 6.71
N ASN A 313 -1.24 21.29 7.89
CA ASN A 313 0.10 20.97 8.39
C ASN A 313 0.89 19.99 7.49
N ILE A 314 0.19 19.17 6.72
CA ILE A 314 0.77 18.20 5.78
C ILE A 314 0.67 18.64 4.32
N ASP A 315 0.34 19.90 4.09
CA ASP A 315 0.15 20.48 2.74
C ASP A 315 -0.80 19.67 1.85
N ARG A 316 -1.92 19.22 2.45
CA ARG A 316 -2.94 18.43 1.78
C ARG A 316 -4.28 19.19 1.68
N PRO A 317 -4.45 20.05 0.70
CA PRO A 317 -5.75 20.70 0.50
C PRO A 317 -6.81 19.65 0.13
N ASP A 318 -7.97 19.71 0.80
CA ASP A 318 -9.10 18.82 0.56
C ASP A 318 -10.41 19.59 0.41
N VAL A 319 -11.48 18.90 0.04
CA VAL A 319 -12.82 19.48 -0.16
C VAL A 319 -13.60 19.67 1.14
N GLY A 320 -13.11 19.14 2.25
CA GLY A 320 -13.80 19.14 3.53
C GLY A 320 -14.62 17.87 3.79
N TRP A 321 -14.76 17.55 5.08
CA TRP A 321 -15.41 16.31 5.50
C TRP A 321 -16.90 16.27 5.17
N ASP A 322 -17.60 17.39 5.23
CA ASP A 322 -19.01 17.55 4.88
C ASP A 322 -19.31 17.19 3.42
N VAL A 323 -18.42 17.54 2.50
CA VAL A 323 -18.52 17.14 1.09
C VAL A 323 -18.35 15.64 0.93
N HIS A 324 -17.33 15.07 1.59
CA HIS A 324 -17.11 13.61 1.57
C HIS A 324 -18.32 12.86 2.12
N THR A 325 -18.89 13.30 3.24
CA THR A 325 -20.04 12.64 3.86
C THR A 325 -21.30 12.72 3.00
N SER A 326 -21.51 13.82 2.30
CA SER A 326 -22.62 13.95 1.36
C SER A 326 -22.57 12.86 0.28
N HIS A 327 -21.41 12.69 -0.35
CA HIS A 327 -21.23 11.66 -1.37
C HIS A 327 -21.30 10.23 -0.80
N ILE A 328 -20.73 10.01 0.37
CA ILE A 328 -20.79 8.70 1.05
C ILE A 328 -22.25 8.31 1.34
N ARG A 329 -23.05 9.24 1.82
CA ARG A 329 -24.48 9.01 2.09
C ARG A 329 -25.25 8.69 0.82
N GLU A 330 -25.03 9.44 -0.26
CA GLU A 330 -25.62 9.18 -1.58
C GLU A 330 -25.25 7.79 -2.09
N LEU A 331 -23.97 7.44 -2.09
CA LEU A 331 -23.50 6.11 -2.56
C LEU A 331 -24.07 4.98 -1.71
N ARG A 332 -24.17 5.15 -0.40
CA ARG A 332 -24.77 4.17 0.51
C ARG A 332 -26.26 3.99 0.29
N GLU A 333 -26.99 5.05 0.02
CA GLU A 333 -28.42 4.99 -0.31
C GLU A 333 -28.67 4.24 -1.61
N LEU A 334 -27.89 4.54 -2.64
CA LEU A 334 -28.05 3.95 -3.96
C LEU A 334 -27.46 2.51 -4.06
N TYR A 335 -26.42 2.22 -3.31
CA TYR A 335 -25.69 0.93 -3.36
C TYR A 335 -25.46 0.35 -1.96
N PRO A 336 -26.51 0.00 -1.22
CA PRO A 336 -26.39 -0.42 0.20
C PRO A 336 -25.62 -1.74 0.41
N HIS A 337 -25.35 -2.48 -0.67
CA HIS A 337 -24.53 -3.69 -0.65
C HIS A 337 -23.03 -3.43 -0.74
N LEU A 338 -22.60 -2.21 -1.11
CA LEU A 338 -21.22 -1.81 -1.22
C LEU A 338 -20.79 -0.99 0.01
N PRO A 339 -19.87 -1.47 0.81
CA PRO A 339 -19.35 -0.71 1.94
C PRO A 339 -18.51 0.48 1.49
N SER A 340 -18.53 1.55 2.26
CA SER A 340 -17.62 2.70 2.11
C SER A 340 -16.49 2.61 3.12
N ALA A 341 -15.28 2.89 2.68
CA ALA A 341 -14.09 2.94 3.53
C ALA A 341 -13.31 4.24 3.31
N VAL A 342 -12.58 4.66 4.33
CA VAL A 342 -11.77 5.87 4.30
C VAL A 342 -10.36 5.54 4.78
N GLN A 343 -9.36 5.94 3.99
CA GLN A 343 -7.97 5.81 4.40
C GLN A 343 -7.58 7.01 5.26
N LEU A 344 -7.06 6.71 6.44
CA LEU A 344 -6.57 7.67 7.44
C LEU A 344 -5.09 7.41 7.72
N ILE A 345 -4.37 8.44 8.18
CA ILE A 345 -2.98 8.30 8.63
C ILE A 345 -2.89 8.76 10.08
N GLN A 346 -2.47 7.85 10.96
CA GLN A 346 -2.16 8.13 12.35
C GLN A 346 -0.71 8.59 12.48
N GLY A 347 -0.46 9.58 13.32
CA GLY A 347 0.89 10.12 13.57
C GLY A 347 1.22 11.33 12.70
N LEU A 348 0.22 12.01 12.15
CA LEU A 348 0.39 13.27 11.44
C LEU A 348 0.62 14.45 12.41
N PRO A 349 1.40 15.48 11.98
CA PRO A 349 1.68 16.63 12.82
C PRO A 349 0.43 17.47 13.09
N GLY A 350 0.19 17.75 14.35
CA GLY A 350 -1.02 18.46 14.83
C GLY A 350 -2.10 17.52 15.36
N GLN A 351 -2.02 16.23 15.14
CA GLN A 351 -2.93 15.28 15.79
C GLN A 351 -2.70 15.25 17.30
N THR A 352 -3.78 15.04 18.04
CA THR A 352 -3.80 14.74 19.47
C THR A 352 -4.71 13.54 19.68
N VAL A 353 -4.70 12.94 20.88
CA VAL A 353 -5.64 11.85 21.21
C VAL A 353 -7.09 12.27 20.99
N ASP A 354 -7.45 13.48 21.42
CA ASP A 354 -8.82 14.01 21.28
C ASP A 354 -9.20 14.25 19.82
N SER A 355 -8.32 14.88 19.02
CA SER A 355 -8.60 15.10 17.59
C SER A 355 -8.71 13.78 16.83
N TRP A 356 -7.86 12.81 17.14
CA TRP A 356 -7.90 11.48 16.53
C TRP A 356 -9.17 10.72 16.89
N ARG A 357 -9.57 10.79 18.16
CA ARG A 357 -10.84 10.24 18.63
C ARG A 357 -12.02 10.84 17.87
N GLN A 358 -12.04 12.17 17.71
CA GLN A 358 -13.10 12.84 16.95
C GLN A 358 -13.14 12.36 15.50
N THR A 359 -11.97 12.28 14.83
CA THR A 359 -11.88 11.77 13.46
C THR A 359 -12.48 10.37 13.34
N LEU A 360 -12.09 9.45 14.23
CA LEU A 360 -12.63 8.08 14.21
C LEU A 360 -14.14 8.02 14.52
N SER A 361 -14.60 8.86 15.44
CA SER A 361 -16.03 8.97 15.78
C SER A 361 -16.86 9.50 14.61
N ASP A 362 -16.35 10.48 13.88
CA ASP A 362 -17.00 11.02 12.68
C ASP A 362 -17.10 9.93 11.60
N MET A 363 -16.04 9.10 11.40
CA MET A 363 -16.10 7.95 10.48
C MET A 363 -17.16 6.94 10.91
N ALA A 364 -17.22 6.62 12.20
CA ALA A 364 -18.19 5.67 12.75
C ALA A 364 -19.63 6.18 12.60
N ASN A 365 -19.88 7.46 12.86
CA ASN A 365 -21.19 8.10 12.72
C ASN A 365 -21.67 8.10 11.27
N GLU A 366 -20.75 8.24 10.32
CA GLU A 366 -21.05 8.11 8.88
C GLU A 366 -21.08 6.67 8.38
N HIS A 367 -20.94 5.68 9.25
CA HIS A 367 -20.94 4.28 8.88
C HIS A 367 -19.83 3.89 7.90
N VAL A 368 -18.67 4.52 7.99
CA VAL A 368 -17.52 4.32 7.13
C VAL A 368 -16.47 3.47 7.83
N ILE A 369 -15.83 2.58 7.10
CA ILE A 369 -14.74 1.74 7.62
C ILE A 369 -13.45 2.55 7.61
N PRO A 370 -12.81 2.82 8.74
CA PRO A 370 -11.50 3.46 8.74
C PRO A 370 -10.41 2.44 8.40
N PHE A 371 -9.66 2.70 7.34
CA PHE A 371 -8.37 2.05 7.06
C PHE A 371 -7.27 2.96 7.59
N VAL A 372 -6.72 2.61 8.74
CA VAL A 372 -5.71 3.42 9.41
C VAL A 372 -4.32 2.95 9.03
N TYR A 373 -3.53 3.86 8.50
CA TYR A 373 -2.10 3.69 8.25
C TYR A 373 -1.31 4.50 9.26
N VAL A 374 -0.08 4.10 9.53
CA VAL A 374 0.85 4.89 10.36
C VAL A 374 1.65 5.81 9.47
N SER A 375 1.93 7.02 9.95
CA SER A 375 2.81 7.98 9.27
C SER A 375 4.24 7.44 9.23
N GLU A 376 4.66 6.94 8.08
CA GLU A 376 6.03 6.49 7.82
C GLU A 376 6.87 7.62 7.22
N LEU A 377 8.16 7.65 7.58
CA LEU A 377 9.11 8.56 6.95
C LEU A 377 9.59 7.96 5.62
N LEU A 378 8.90 8.27 4.55
CA LEU A 378 9.31 7.86 3.21
C LEU A 378 10.52 8.68 2.77
N SER A 379 11.62 8.02 2.43
CA SER A 379 12.89 8.68 2.08
C SER A 379 12.78 9.71 0.97
N ALA A 380 11.86 9.50 0.04
CA ALA A 380 11.62 10.41 -1.08
C ALA A 380 10.56 11.49 -0.79
N SER A 381 9.87 11.45 0.36
CA SER A 381 8.82 12.42 0.69
C SER A 381 9.40 13.82 0.94
N PRO A 382 8.61 14.90 0.72
CA PRO A 382 9.01 16.25 1.09
C PRO A 382 9.38 16.38 2.58
N ALA A 383 8.69 15.66 3.46
CA ALA A 383 8.98 15.64 4.91
C ALA A 383 10.39 15.12 5.20
N ALA A 384 10.82 14.02 4.57
CA ALA A 384 12.16 13.46 4.77
C ALA A 384 13.29 14.35 4.24
N ARG A 385 12.98 15.21 3.26
CA ARG A 385 13.95 16.11 2.61
C ARG A 385 14.03 17.49 3.26
N SER A 386 13.14 17.82 4.18
CA SER A 386 13.07 19.14 4.81
C SER A 386 13.49 19.07 6.27
N ASN A 387 14.75 19.42 6.55
CA ASN A 387 15.22 19.59 7.93
C ASN A 387 14.39 20.65 8.70
N GLU A 388 13.90 21.68 8.01
CA GLU A 388 13.06 22.70 8.60
C GLU A 388 11.73 22.10 9.10
N TYR A 389 11.08 21.26 8.26
CA TYR A 389 9.84 20.58 8.62
C TYR A 389 10.04 19.60 9.77
N ILE A 390 11.10 18.79 9.72
CA ILE A 390 11.44 17.84 10.80
C ILE A 390 11.71 18.60 12.12
N ASN A 391 12.47 19.69 12.07
CA ASN A 391 12.79 20.50 13.23
C ASN A 391 11.58 21.25 13.79
N LYS A 392 10.69 21.75 12.92
CA LYS A 392 9.42 22.41 13.31
C LYS A 392 8.57 21.47 14.16
N TRP A 393 8.41 20.23 13.72
CA TRP A 393 7.52 19.28 14.36
C TRP A 393 8.20 18.39 15.40
N LYS A 394 9.56 18.39 15.45
CA LYS A 394 10.37 17.58 16.36
C LYS A 394 9.96 16.11 16.36
N PHE A 395 9.87 15.56 15.16
CA PHE A 395 9.52 14.16 15.03
C PHE A 395 10.54 13.23 15.66
N GLU A 396 10.07 12.25 16.40
CA GLU A 396 10.83 11.08 16.81
C GLU A 396 10.30 9.87 16.06
N TYR A 397 11.22 9.10 15.50
CA TYR A 397 10.91 7.94 14.67
C TYR A 397 11.32 6.67 15.39
N SER A 398 10.53 5.63 15.23
CA SER A 398 10.83 4.28 15.65
C SER A 398 11.02 3.40 14.44
N ASN A 399 11.96 2.46 14.49
CA ASN A 399 12.06 1.42 13.49
C ASN A 399 10.93 0.42 13.71
N SER A 400 10.05 0.28 12.76
CA SER A 400 9.01 -0.74 12.82
C SER A 400 9.50 -2.04 12.17
N LEU A 401 9.02 -3.17 12.68
CA LEU A 401 9.14 -4.44 12.00
C LEU A 401 7.92 -4.63 11.11
N ARG A 402 8.19 -4.86 9.82
CA ARG A 402 7.24 -5.57 8.96
C ARG A 402 7.58 -7.05 9.03
N TRP A 403 6.63 -7.84 9.48
CA TRP A 403 6.70 -9.27 9.27
C TRP A 403 6.35 -9.51 7.81
N ASP A 404 7.23 -10.22 7.12
CA ASP A 404 6.82 -10.79 5.86
C ASP A 404 5.90 -12.00 6.11
N PHE A 405 5.15 -12.36 5.10
CA PHE A 405 4.23 -13.50 5.14
C PHE A 405 4.92 -14.86 5.35
N HIS A 406 6.24 -14.90 5.27
CA HIS A 406 7.04 -16.09 5.51
C HIS A 406 7.70 -16.09 6.90
N GLY A 407 7.51 -15.04 7.69
CA GLY A 407 8.06 -14.92 9.04
C GLY A 407 9.59 -14.73 9.09
N GLN A 408 10.19 -14.26 8.01
CA GLN A 408 11.64 -14.13 7.87
C GLN A 408 12.15 -12.70 7.75
N SER A 409 11.30 -11.72 7.58
CA SER A 409 11.75 -10.35 7.40
C SER A 409 11.36 -9.44 8.53
N GLU A 410 12.27 -8.57 8.85
CA GLU A 410 12.28 -7.86 10.09
C GLU A 410 12.26 -6.34 9.92
N PHE A 411 11.98 -5.76 8.71
CA PHE A 411 12.25 -4.34 8.52
C PHE A 411 11.17 -3.59 7.77
N SER A 412 10.85 -2.40 8.28
CA SER A 412 10.02 -1.41 7.61
C SER A 412 10.66 -0.02 7.73
N SER A 413 10.08 0.93 7.02
CA SER A 413 10.46 2.33 7.14
C SER A 413 10.27 2.83 8.58
N PRO A 414 11.10 3.79 9.03
CA PRO A 414 10.85 4.46 10.29
C PRO A 414 9.45 5.10 10.29
N PHE A 415 8.72 4.95 11.38
CA PHE A 415 7.43 5.59 11.54
C PHE A 415 7.44 6.60 12.68
N THR A 416 6.58 7.60 12.57
CA THR A 416 6.45 8.65 13.58
C THR A 416 5.86 8.06 14.86
N GLN A 417 6.58 8.14 15.97
CA GLN A 417 6.11 7.70 17.29
C GLN A 417 5.78 8.86 18.22
N SER A 418 6.36 10.05 18.00
CA SER A 418 6.04 11.27 18.73
C SER A 418 6.36 12.50 17.90
N CYS A 419 5.74 13.62 18.24
CA CYS A 419 6.08 14.94 17.73
C CYS A 419 5.63 16.02 18.73
N VAL A 420 5.71 17.30 18.39
CA VAL A 420 5.29 18.39 19.31
C VAL A 420 3.82 18.32 19.74
N SER A 421 2.95 17.63 19.01
CA SER A 421 1.49 17.55 19.29
C SER A 421 1.06 16.30 20.02
N PHE A 422 1.88 15.25 20.04
CA PHE A 422 1.60 14.00 20.76
C PHE A 422 2.89 13.32 21.22
N THR A 423 2.83 12.67 22.36
CA THR A 423 3.91 11.84 22.93
C THR A 423 3.80 10.41 22.43
N GLN A 424 4.80 9.58 22.72
CA GLN A 424 4.72 8.13 22.46
C GLN A 424 3.55 7.47 23.19
N HIS A 425 3.23 7.92 24.40
CA HIS A 425 2.07 7.44 25.14
C HIS A 425 0.77 7.79 24.42
N ASP A 426 0.64 9.04 23.94
CA ASP A 426 -0.53 9.46 23.16
C ASP A 426 -0.66 8.68 21.86
N PHE A 427 0.47 8.34 21.21
CA PHE A 427 0.46 7.50 20.00
C PHE A 427 -0.11 6.10 20.29
N ILE A 428 0.23 5.51 21.44
CA ILE A 428 -0.34 4.22 21.87
C ILE A 428 -1.84 4.36 22.11
N GLU A 429 -2.29 5.42 22.78
CA GLU A 429 -3.73 5.68 23.00
C GLU A 429 -4.47 5.85 21.67
N MET A 430 -3.93 6.61 20.73
CA MET A 430 -4.49 6.74 19.37
C MET A 430 -4.57 5.38 18.65
N THR A 431 -3.56 4.53 18.83
CA THR A 431 -3.54 3.16 18.27
C THR A 431 -4.65 2.31 18.87
N MET A 432 -4.86 2.41 20.18
CA MET A 432 -5.96 1.71 20.87
C MET A 432 -7.33 2.15 20.34
N LEU A 433 -7.54 3.45 20.17
CA LEU A 433 -8.77 3.99 19.60
C LEU A 433 -9.01 3.46 18.18
N SER A 434 -7.96 3.44 17.35
CA SER A 434 -8.03 2.90 15.99
C SER A 434 -8.46 1.43 15.97
N LEU A 435 -7.90 0.61 16.86
CA LEU A 435 -8.25 -0.81 17.01
C LEU A 435 -9.70 -1.01 17.43
N ILE A 436 -10.17 -0.23 18.39
CA ILE A 436 -11.55 -0.29 18.87
C ILE A 436 -12.51 0.04 17.73
N HIS A 437 -12.27 1.15 17.03
CA HIS A 437 -13.12 1.56 15.92
C HIS A 437 -13.09 0.59 14.75
N ALA A 438 -11.91 0.05 14.39
CA ALA A 438 -11.79 -0.98 13.37
C ALA A 438 -12.59 -2.24 13.74
N THR A 439 -12.51 -2.68 15.00
CA THR A 439 -13.24 -3.85 15.49
C THR A 439 -14.75 -3.62 15.47
N ILE A 440 -15.21 -2.47 15.94
CA ILE A 440 -16.64 -2.11 15.94
C ILE A 440 -17.15 -2.06 14.49
N ASN A 441 -16.44 -1.39 13.60
CA ASN A 441 -16.85 -1.27 12.20
C ASN A 441 -16.80 -2.60 11.44
N PHE A 442 -15.82 -3.45 11.76
CA PHE A 442 -15.75 -4.80 11.19
C PHE A 442 -16.99 -5.62 11.50
N TYR A 443 -17.40 -5.67 12.76
CA TYR A 443 -18.63 -6.38 13.15
C TYR A 443 -19.87 -5.76 12.52
N LYS A 444 -19.93 -4.43 12.45
CA LYS A 444 -21.02 -3.69 11.83
C LYS A 444 -21.21 -4.05 10.35
N VAL A 445 -20.15 -3.96 9.56
CA VAL A 445 -20.26 -4.07 8.10
C VAL A 445 -20.42 -5.53 7.64
N TYR A 446 -19.71 -6.45 8.25
CA TYR A 446 -19.61 -7.82 7.71
C TYR A 446 -20.48 -8.86 8.40
N LYS A 447 -20.78 -8.69 9.67
CA LYS A 447 -21.57 -9.68 10.45
C LYS A 447 -22.88 -9.14 11.00
N VAL A 448 -22.99 -7.84 11.20
CA VAL A 448 -24.13 -7.19 11.87
C VAL A 448 -24.75 -6.09 11.01
N GLY A 449 -24.33 -5.94 9.73
CA GLY A 449 -24.61 -4.81 8.86
C GLY A 449 -26.04 -4.25 8.95
N LYS A 450 -27.04 -5.09 8.75
CA LYS A 450 -28.44 -4.66 8.83
C LYS A 450 -28.93 -4.31 10.24
N LEU A 451 -28.28 -4.79 11.31
CA LEU A 451 -28.66 -4.47 12.68
C LEU A 451 -28.34 -3.01 13.00
N MET A 452 -27.23 -2.51 12.51
CA MET A 452 -26.75 -1.18 12.83
C MET A 452 -27.53 -0.08 12.11
N ASP A 453 -28.17 -0.39 10.97
CA ASP A 453 -29.08 0.55 10.29
C ASP A 453 -30.34 0.84 11.10
N TYR A 454 -30.69 -0.03 12.04
CA TYR A 454 -31.87 0.13 12.91
C TYR A 454 -31.55 0.69 14.31
N ILE A 455 -30.26 0.83 14.65
CA ILE A 455 -29.83 1.32 15.95
C ILE A 455 -29.19 2.69 15.75
N SER A 456 -29.74 3.74 16.37
CA SER A 456 -29.00 4.98 16.52
C SER A 456 -27.77 4.68 17.37
N PHE A 457 -26.61 4.68 16.71
CA PHE A 457 -25.36 4.27 17.30
C PHE A 457 -24.61 5.53 17.74
N ASP A 458 -24.35 5.61 19.02
CA ASP A 458 -23.45 6.61 19.58
C ASP A 458 -22.08 5.94 19.75
N ALA A 459 -21.21 6.14 18.77
CA ALA A 459 -19.89 5.55 18.75
C ALA A 459 -19.06 6.00 19.95
N ASP A 460 -19.15 7.28 20.33
CA ASP A 460 -18.42 7.82 21.45
C ASP A 460 -18.82 7.19 22.76
N LYS A 461 -20.11 6.99 22.96
CA LYS A 461 -20.62 6.35 24.17
C LYS A 461 -20.14 4.90 24.30
N ILE A 462 -20.05 4.16 23.18
CA ILE A 462 -19.53 2.78 23.21
C ILE A 462 -18.03 2.79 23.46
N VAL A 463 -17.30 3.68 22.85
CA VAL A 463 -15.87 3.87 23.09
C VAL A 463 -15.63 4.21 24.56
N ASP A 464 -16.37 5.15 25.15
CA ASP A 464 -16.27 5.51 26.57
C ASP A 464 -16.51 4.33 27.50
N LEU A 465 -17.54 3.56 27.22
CA LEU A 465 -17.85 2.35 28.00
C LEU A 465 -16.76 1.28 27.84
N PHE A 466 -16.17 1.17 26.66
CA PHE A 466 -15.09 0.22 26.42
C PHE A 466 -13.80 0.66 27.13
N LEU A 467 -13.44 1.95 27.09
CA LEU A 467 -12.24 2.50 27.72
C LEU A 467 -12.19 2.29 29.25
N VAL A 468 -13.33 2.16 29.91
CA VAL A 468 -13.42 1.87 31.34
C VAL A 468 -13.65 0.38 31.64
N SER A 469 -13.61 -0.50 30.63
CA SER A 469 -13.83 -1.93 30.79
C SER A 469 -12.54 -2.69 31.10
N ASP A 470 -12.63 -3.83 31.76
CA ASP A 470 -11.50 -4.74 31.98
C ASP A 470 -10.89 -5.22 30.65
N LEU A 471 -11.68 -5.32 29.59
CA LEU A 471 -11.22 -5.69 28.26
C LEU A 471 -10.25 -4.66 27.68
N TYR A 472 -10.51 -3.37 27.91
CA TYR A 472 -9.60 -2.31 27.50
C TYR A 472 -8.26 -2.41 28.23
N GLN A 473 -8.28 -2.62 29.54
CA GLN A 473 -7.06 -2.75 30.33
C GLN A 473 -6.20 -3.93 29.86
N ILE A 474 -6.82 -5.09 29.63
CA ILE A 474 -6.13 -6.27 29.08
C ILE A 474 -5.50 -5.96 27.72
N LEU A 475 -6.21 -5.26 26.85
CA LEU A 475 -5.71 -4.87 25.52
C LEU A 475 -4.55 -3.88 25.63
N ARG A 476 -4.70 -2.87 26.48
CA ARG A 476 -3.66 -1.86 26.74
C ARG A 476 -2.38 -2.48 27.25
N ASP A 477 -2.48 -3.36 28.22
CA ASP A 477 -1.32 -4.02 28.84
C ASP A 477 -0.62 -4.92 27.81
N ASN A 478 -1.34 -5.66 27.00
CA ASN A 478 -0.78 -6.47 25.90
C ASN A 478 -0.10 -5.59 24.83
N LEU A 479 -0.69 -4.46 24.48
CA LEU A 479 -0.09 -3.52 23.53
C LEU A 479 1.15 -2.85 24.10
N ALA A 480 1.11 -2.37 25.34
CA ALA A 480 2.23 -1.74 26.01
C ALA A 480 3.40 -2.72 26.18
N GLU A 481 3.12 -3.96 26.55
CA GLU A 481 4.11 -5.02 26.68
C GLU A 481 4.77 -5.34 25.33
N ASN A 482 3.99 -5.51 24.27
CA ASN A 482 4.52 -5.75 22.93
C ASN A 482 5.31 -4.55 22.40
N TRP A 483 4.87 -3.32 22.69
CA TRP A 483 5.59 -2.10 22.33
C TRP A 483 6.94 -2.01 23.05
N LEU A 484 6.96 -2.24 24.36
CA LEU A 484 8.19 -2.19 25.18
C LEU A 484 9.19 -3.28 24.76
N ILE A 485 8.73 -4.48 24.44
CA ILE A 485 9.60 -5.62 24.09
C ILE A 485 10.17 -5.47 22.68
N HIS A 486 9.41 -4.92 21.73
CA HIS A 486 9.77 -5.00 20.33
C HIS A 486 10.09 -3.66 19.67
N ASN A 487 9.72 -2.51 20.25
CA ASN A 487 9.85 -1.16 19.64
C ASN A 487 9.31 -1.07 18.20
N LYS A 488 8.20 -1.81 17.89
CA LYS A 488 7.91 -2.25 16.54
C LYS A 488 6.41 -2.37 16.33
N PHE A 489 5.76 -1.28 15.92
CA PHE A 489 4.37 -1.34 15.53
C PHE A 489 4.20 -1.05 14.04
N TYR A 490 3.57 -1.97 13.35
CA TYR A 490 2.99 -1.72 12.05
C TYR A 490 1.48 -1.92 12.15
N PHE A 491 0.72 -0.91 11.77
CA PHE A 491 -0.71 -0.91 11.86
C PHE A 491 -1.32 -1.05 10.47
N THR A 492 -1.89 -2.20 10.15
CA THR A 492 -2.84 -2.33 9.06
C THR A 492 -4.19 -2.73 9.65
N THR A 493 -5.26 -2.09 9.19
CA THR A 493 -6.63 -2.42 9.53
C THR A 493 -7.17 -3.61 8.73
N GLU A 494 -6.35 -4.22 7.89
CA GLU A 494 -6.67 -5.49 7.25
C GLU A 494 -6.64 -6.59 8.30
N LEU A 495 -7.80 -6.85 8.85
CA LEU A 495 -8.06 -7.96 9.76
C LEU A 495 -7.87 -9.26 8.99
N ASP A 496 -6.76 -9.93 9.23
CA ASP A 496 -6.58 -11.29 8.77
C ASP A 496 -7.66 -12.21 9.37
N ARG A 497 -8.40 -12.89 8.51
CA ARG A 497 -9.60 -13.67 8.86
C ARG A 497 -9.38 -15.16 8.90
N THR A 498 -8.19 -15.62 8.58
CA THR A 498 -7.92 -17.06 8.61
C THR A 498 -7.40 -17.47 9.97
N PRO A 499 -8.07 -18.40 10.70
CA PRO A 499 -7.62 -18.90 12.00
C PRO A 499 -6.26 -19.59 11.97
N THR A 500 -5.71 -19.81 10.77
CA THR A 500 -4.46 -20.54 10.52
C THR A 500 -3.33 -19.66 10.01
N ALA A 501 -3.59 -18.39 9.66
CA ALA A 501 -2.53 -17.48 9.26
C ALA A 501 -1.70 -17.09 10.48
N LYS A 502 -0.38 -17.27 10.38
CA LYS A 502 0.54 -16.78 11.40
C LYS A 502 0.45 -15.27 11.45
N PRO A 503 0.38 -14.67 12.63
CA PRO A 503 0.23 -13.22 12.77
C PRO A 503 1.41 -12.48 12.13
N ILE A 504 1.09 -11.47 11.35
CA ILE A 504 2.02 -10.79 10.45
C ILE A 504 2.70 -9.60 11.10
N THR A 505 2.11 -9.06 12.16
CA THR A 505 2.69 -7.97 12.94
C THR A 505 2.35 -8.12 14.41
N ALA A 506 3.09 -7.47 15.29
CA ALA A 506 2.71 -7.42 16.71
C ALA A 506 1.30 -6.81 16.88
N CYS A 507 0.87 -5.92 15.98
CA CYS A 507 -0.47 -5.37 15.96
C CYS A 507 -1.51 -6.33 15.41
N SER A 508 -1.24 -7.06 14.33
CA SER A 508 -2.15 -8.10 13.88
C SER A 508 -2.18 -9.27 14.86
N MET A 509 -1.10 -9.51 15.62
CA MET A 509 -1.14 -10.41 16.78
C MET A 509 -2.04 -9.87 17.88
N ALA A 510 -1.90 -8.60 18.24
CA ALA A 510 -2.76 -7.98 19.24
C ALA A 510 -4.22 -7.88 18.75
N VAL A 511 -4.45 -7.57 17.48
CA VAL A 511 -5.79 -7.55 16.88
C VAL A 511 -6.33 -8.97 16.69
N SER A 512 -5.53 -9.92 16.22
CA SER A 512 -5.92 -11.32 16.06
C SER A 512 -6.12 -11.97 17.44
N ASP A 513 -5.27 -11.70 18.40
CA ASP A 513 -5.40 -12.18 19.78
C ASP A 513 -6.56 -11.48 20.50
N MET A 514 -6.75 -10.18 20.29
CA MET A 514 -7.92 -9.45 20.77
C MET A 514 -9.19 -9.96 20.09
N THR A 515 -9.21 -10.09 18.77
CA THR A 515 -10.36 -10.61 18.03
C THR A 515 -10.61 -12.08 18.38
N SER A 516 -9.57 -12.86 18.62
CA SER A 516 -9.68 -14.25 19.11
C SER A 516 -10.15 -14.28 20.55
N LYS A 517 -9.59 -13.50 21.45
CA LYS A 517 -10.02 -13.39 22.86
C LYS A 517 -11.42 -12.77 22.98
N LEU A 518 -11.75 -11.78 22.16
CA LEU A 518 -13.08 -11.20 22.07
C LEU A 518 -14.08 -12.13 21.36
N ASN A 519 -13.63 -12.96 20.42
CA ASN A 519 -14.45 -13.91 19.67
C ASN A 519 -14.57 -15.28 20.35
N THR A 520 -13.58 -15.72 21.15
CA THR A 520 -13.56 -17.08 21.74
C THR A 520 -14.81 -17.40 22.57
N ASN A 521 -15.52 -16.36 23.07
CA ASN A 521 -16.81 -16.52 23.74
C ASN A 521 -17.86 -15.48 23.30
N GLY A 522 -17.63 -14.78 22.19
CA GLY A 522 -18.50 -13.67 21.79
C GLY A 522 -18.57 -12.53 22.81
N GLN A 523 -17.55 -12.40 23.67
CA GLN A 523 -17.58 -11.49 24.83
C GLN A 523 -17.70 -10.03 24.41
N PHE A 524 -16.94 -9.60 23.41
CA PHE A 524 -17.03 -8.22 22.92
C PHE A 524 -18.38 -7.95 22.26
N LEU A 525 -18.84 -8.84 21.39
CA LEU A 525 -20.17 -8.73 20.78
C LEU A 525 -21.26 -8.78 21.86
N LYS A 526 -21.13 -9.68 22.83
CA LYS A 526 -22.05 -9.78 23.95
C LYS A 526 -22.06 -8.50 24.80
N TRP A 527 -20.88 -7.98 25.10
CA TRP A 527 -20.71 -6.71 25.81
C TRP A 527 -21.32 -5.54 25.02
N THR A 528 -20.99 -5.41 23.72
CA THR A 528 -21.53 -4.37 22.83
C THR A 528 -23.06 -4.46 22.72
N LEU A 529 -23.61 -5.67 22.54
CA LEU A 529 -25.05 -5.89 22.48
C LEU A 529 -25.74 -5.61 23.81
N GLN A 530 -25.12 -5.93 24.95
CA GLN A 530 -25.66 -5.60 26.29
C GLN A 530 -25.75 -4.09 26.51
N HIS A 531 -24.74 -3.33 26.08
CA HIS A 531 -24.72 -1.87 26.27
C HIS A 531 -25.59 -1.13 25.25
N ILE A 532 -25.66 -1.63 24.01
CA ILE A 532 -26.61 -1.15 23.01
C ILE A 532 -28.05 -1.43 23.46
N SER A 533 -28.30 -2.59 24.05
CA SER A 533 -29.65 -2.97 24.48
C SER A 533 -30.15 -2.16 25.66
N ALA A 534 -29.27 -1.67 26.54
CA ALA A 534 -29.63 -0.80 27.65
C ALA A 534 -30.08 0.61 27.21
N SER A 535 -29.80 1.00 25.97
CA SER A 535 -30.10 2.34 25.41
C SER A 535 -31.25 2.35 24.39
N SER A 536 -31.92 1.21 24.12
CA SER A 536 -32.85 1.09 22.97
C SER A 536 -34.20 0.45 23.30
N SER A 537 -35.20 0.67 22.41
CA SER A 537 -36.56 0.14 22.54
C SER A 537 -36.63 -1.40 22.37
N SER A 538 -37.66 -2.06 22.94
CA SER A 538 -37.81 -3.52 23.03
C SER A 538 -37.69 -4.29 21.70
N LYS A 539 -38.13 -3.72 20.57
CA LYS A 539 -38.03 -4.35 19.24
C LYS A 539 -36.58 -4.53 18.74
N ARG A 540 -35.68 -3.64 19.16
CA ARG A 540 -34.25 -3.69 18.79
C ARG A 540 -33.51 -4.77 19.57
N ASN A 541 -33.91 -5.01 20.82
CA ASN A 541 -33.37 -6.06 21.66
C ASN A 541 -33.62 -7.47 21.11
N ASP A 542 -34.80 -7.71 20.56
CA ASP A 542 -35.16 -9.02 20.03
C ASP A 542 -34.41 -9.34 18.75
N TYR A 543 -34.16 -8.33 17.91
CA TYR A 543 -33.37 -8.50 16.69
C TYR A 543 -31.88 -8.72 17.00
N ALA A 544 -31.33 -7.99 17.97
CA ALA A 544 -29.95 -8.21 18.44
C ALA A 544 -29.75 -9.61 19.01
N LYS A 545 -30.72 -10.12 19.79
CA LYS A 545 -30.71 -11.50 20.29
C LYS A 545 -30.81 -12.53 19.18
N GLN A 546 -31.60 -12.29 18.13
CA GLN A 546 -31.70 -13.20 16.98
C GLN A 546 -30.39 -13.29 16.21
N ILE A 547 -29.70 -12.16 16.00
CA ILE A 547 -28.40 -12.17 15.33
C ILE A 547 -27.35 -12.86 16.19
N TYR A 548 -27.31 -12.59 17.48
CA TYR A 548 -26.42 -13.28 18.42
C TYR A 548 -26.60 -14.81 18.33
N ARG A 549 -27.84 -15.32 18.39
CA ARG A 549 -28.13 -16.75 18.24
C ARG A 549 -27.68 -17.33 16.91
N ARG A 550 -27.94 -16.61 15.78
CA ARG A 550 -27.48 -17.05 14.45
C ARG A 550 -25.96 -17.12 14.31
N MET A 551 -25.24 -16.22 14.97
CA MET A 551 -23.78 -16.19 14.91
C MET A 551 -23.12 -17.30 15.73
N HIS A 552 -23.78 -17.77 16.78
CA HIS A 552 -23.26 -18.83 17.66
C HIS A 552 -23.86 -20.20 17.38
N HIS A 553 -24.62 -20.38 16.27
CA HIS A 553 -25.29 -21.64 15.94
C HIS A 553 -26.17 -22.20 17.10
N GLU A 554 -26.62 -21.36 18.01
CA GLU A 554 -27.61 -21.72 18.99
C GLU A 554 -28.98 -21.73 18.29
N HIS A 555 -29.49 -22.93 18.01
CA HIS A 555 -30.85 -23.18 17.46
C HIS A 555 -31.93 -22.97 18.51
#